data_bc983afb0f3edaafda4b36c08903aafc
#
_entry.id   bc983afb0f3edaafda4b36c08903aafc
#
_cell.length_a   1.000
_cell.length_b   1.000
_cell.length_c   1.000
_cell.angle_alpha   90.00
_cell.angle_beta   90.00
_cell.angle_gamma   90.00
#
_symmetry.space_group_name_H-M   'P 1'
#
loop_
_entity.id
_entity.type
_entity.pdbx_description
1 polymer ?
#
loop_
_entity_poly.entity_id
_entity_poly.type
_entity_poly.pdbx_seq_one_letter_code
_entity_poly.pdbx_strand_id
1 'polypeptide(L)'
;PLAFLPIGQQQFSIVWSLRPSAASQMLDLSDFAFLEALNRQRPPHLPLLSGVGPRSVYPLFFQRLWAQPSQRLALVGNAAQTLHPLAGQGYNLGLRDVVTLAALLREAAAAGHDPGARLLLEDYSRIRHRDRLETIAFTEAMNRLFSSPRLPLRFARAAALALLEQSTFGKRELAARLAGIRLPAGSSIPDLMWESVHVH
;
A
#
# COMPACT_ATOMS: atom_id res chain seq x y z
N PRO A 1 -11.60 -1.21 -7.71
CA PRO A 1 -10.38 -1.91 -8.12
C PRO A 1 -10.48 -3.40 -7.81
N LEU A 2 -9.88 -4.22 -8.69
CA LEU A 2 -9.81 -5.67 -8.59
C LEU A 2 -8.37 -6.10 -8.84
N ALA A 3 -7.78 -6.87 -7.92
CA ALA A 3 -6.43 -7.40 -8.04
C ALA A 3 -6.44 -8.93 -8.04
N PHE A 4 -5.65 -9.51 -8.92
CA PHE A 4 -5.37 -10.94 -9.02
C PHE A 4 -3.93 -11.16 -8.60
N LEU A 5 -3.72 -11.73 -7.42
CA LEU A 5 -2.40 -11.94 -6.82
C LEU A 5 -2.03 -13.42 -6.94
N PRO A 6 -1.04 -13.80 -7.76
CA PRO A 6 -0.65 -15.20 -7.89
C PRO A 6 -0.04 -15.70 -6.58
N ILE A 7 -0.53 -16.84 -6.09
CA ILE A 7 -0.06 -17.49 -4.86
C ILE A 7 0.54 -18.87 -5.10
N GLY A 8 0.82 -19.21 -6.36
CA GLY A 8 1.35 -20.50 -6.77
C GLY A 8 0.27 -21.52 -7.17
N GLN A 9 0.67 -22.66 -7.71
CA GLN A 9 -0.24 -23.77 -8.06
C GLN A 9 -1.44 -23.38 -8.92
N GLN A 10 -1.27 -22.39 -9.84
CA GLN A 10 -2.34 -21.83 -10.68
C GLN A 10 -3.49 -21.18 -9.89
N GLN A 11 -3.21 -20.73 -8.68
CA GLN A 11 -4.16 -20.08 -7.81
C GLN A 11 -3.89 -18.56 -7.70
N PHE A 12 -4.96 -17.81 -7.49
CA PHE A 12 -4.91 -16.38 -7.24
C PHE A 12 -5.62 -16.04 -5.94
N SER A 13 -5.00 -15.22 -5.11
CA SER A 13 -5.71 -14.47 -4.09
C SER A 13 -6.36 -13.26 -4.75
N ILE A 14 -7.65 -13.07 -4.52
CA ILE A 14 -8.44 -12.00 -5.13
C ILE A 14 -8.72 -10.92 -4.09
N VAL A 15 -8.37 -9.68 -4.41
CA VAL A 15 -8.74 -8.51 -3.61
C VAL A 15 -9.65 -7.63 -4.47
N TRP A 16 -10.93 -7.58 -4.11
CA TRP A 16 -11.94 -6.82 -4.84
C TRP A 16 -12.54 -5.73 -3.95
N SER A 17 -12.16 -4.47 -4.18
CA SER A 17 -12.74 -3.35 -3.47
C SER A 17 -14.04 -2.92 -4.13
N LEU A 18 -15.12 -2.99 -3.39
CA LEU A 18 -16.48 -2.70 -3.83
C LEU A 18 -17.15 -1.71 -2.88
N ARG A 19 -18.24 -1.11 -3.32
CA ARG A 19 -19.15 -0.40 -2.41
C ARG A 19 -19.82 -1.40 -1.47
N PRO A 20 -20.19 -1.02 -0.24
CA PRO A 20 -20.76 -1.96 0.73
C PRO A 20 -21.94 -2.80 0.19
N SER A 21 -22.91 -2.16 -0.47
CA SER A 21 -24.05 -2.87 -1.06
C SER A 21 -23.65 -3.89 -2.13
N ALA A 22 -22.69 -3.54 -2.98
CA ALA A 22 -22.20 -4.46 -4.01
C ALA A 22 -21.35 -5.60 -3.39
N ALA A 23 -20.61 -5.33 -2.32
CA ALA A 23 -19.86 -6.36 -1.62
C ALA A 23 -20.79 -7.41 -0.99
N SER A 24 -21.89 -6.97 -0.34
CA SER A 24 -22.90 -7.89 0.20
C SER A 24 -23.53 -8.74 -0.91
N GLN A 25 -23.94 -8.12 -2.01
CA GLN A 25 -24.48 -8.84 -3.15
C GLN A 25 -23.52 -9.91 -3.69
N MET A 26 -22.20 -9.59 -3.76
CA MET A 26 -21.20 -10.55 -4.22
C MET A 26 -20.99 -11.71 -3.25
N LEU A 27 -21.16 -11.50 -1.94
CA LEU A 27 -21.12 -12.59 -0.95
C LEU A 27 -22.30 -13.57 -1.12
N ASP A 28 -23.48 -13.04 -1.43
CA ASP A 28 -24.72 -13.81 -1.54
C ASP A 28 -24.80 -14.63 -2.84
N LEU A 29 -23.91 -14.38 -3.82
CA LEU A 29 -23.87 -15.15 -5.05
C LEU A 29 -23.46 -16.61 -4.79
N SER A 30 -24.03 -17.54 -5.56
CA SER A 30 -23.48 -18.89 -5.66
C SER A 30 -22.04 -18.86 -6.20
N ASP A 31 -21.28 -19.92 -5.96
CA ASP A 31 -19.90 -20.02 -6.46
C ASP A 31 -19.82 -19.90 -7.98
N PHE A 32 -20.79 -20.48 -8.67
CA PHE A 32 -20.89 -20.37 -10.13
C PHE A 32 -21.11 -18.91 -10.58
N ALA A 33 -22.08 -18.22 -10.02
CA ALA A 33 -22.39 -16.83 -10.39
C ALA A 33 -21.26 -15.86 -10.03
N PHE A 34 -20.58 -16.10 -8.89
CA PHE A 34 -19.42 -15.32 -8.49
C PHE A 34 -18.24 -15.55 -9.43
N LEU A 35 -17.97 -16.80 -9.81
CA LEU A 35 -16.93 -17.16 -10.77
C LEU A 35 -17.16 -16.50 -12.13
N GLU A 36 -18.39 -16.49 -12.62
CA GLU A 36 -18.75 -15.76 -13.84
C GLU A 36 -18.47 -14.27 -13.71
N ALA A 37 -18.87 -13.65 -12.57
CA ALA A 37 -18.62 -12.23 -12.33
C ALA A 37 -17.11 -11.90 -12.34
N LEU A 38 -16.27 -12.75 -11.73
CA LEU A 38 -14.81 -12.62 -11.77
C LEU A 38 -14.26 -12.77 -13.19
N ASN A 39 -14.70 -13.80 -13.92
CA ASN A 39 -14.23 -14.05 -15.28
C ASN A 39 -14.60 -12.92 -16.25
N ARG A 40 -15.74 -12.24 -16.06
CA ARG A 40 -16.10 -11.04 -16.83
C ARG A 40 -15.17 -9.84 -16.57
N GLN A 41 -14.62 -9.73 -15.35
CA GLN A 41 -13.70 -8.64 -14.97
C GLN A 41 -12.23 -9.00 -15.15
N ARG A 42 -11.95 -10.25 -15.49
CA ARG A 42 -10.60 -10.79 -15.65
C ARG A 42 -9.87 -10.10 -16.82
N PRO A 43 -8.60 -9.71 -16.65
CA PRO A 43 -7.78 -9.27 -17.77
C PRO A 43 -7.60 -10.38 -18.82
N PRO A 44 -7.59 -10.06 -20.11
CA PRO A 44 -7.53 -11.08 -21.19
C PRO A 44 -6.30 -11.99 -21.13
N HIS A 45 -5.20 -11.51 -20.59
CA HIS A 45 -3.92 -12.26 -20.50
C HIS A 45 -3.89 -13.29 -19.35
N LEU A 46 -4.87 -13.25 -18.43
CA LEU A 46 -4.97 -14.26 -17.39
C LEU A 46 -5.81 -15.45 -17.88
N PRO A 47 -5.53 -16.69 -17.40
CA PRO A 47 -6.32 -17.87 -17.73
C PRO A 47 -7.75 -17.73 -17.18
N LEU A 48 -8.68 -18.46 -17.76
CA LEU A 48 -10.03 -18.59 -17.20
C LEU A 48 -9.96 -19.25 -15.81
N LEU A 49 -10.67 -18.64 -14.86
CA LEU A 49 -10.80 -19.20 -13.54
C LEU A 49 -11.82 -20.34 -13.57
N SER A 50 -11.48 -21.48 -12.98
CA SER A 50 -12.29 -22.70 -12.98
C SER A 50 -12.95 -23.00 -11.63
N GLY A 51 -12.56 -22.31 -10.56
CA GLY A 51 -13.10 -22.51 -9.23
C GLY A 51 -12.95 -21.30 -8.33
N VAL A 52 -13.66 -21.32 -7.22
CA VAL A 52 -13.70 -20.27 -6.21
C VAL A 52 -13.47 -20.87 -4.83
N GLY A 53 -12.59 -20.26 -4.05
CA GLY A 53 -12.38 -20.58 -2.65
C GLY A 53 -13.27 -19.75 -1.71
N PRO A 54 -13.01 -19.81 -0.40
CA PRO A 54 -13.74 -19.04 0.60
C PRO A 54 -13.72 -17.54 0.31
N ARG A 55 -14.83 -16.89 0.57
CA ARG A 55 -15.03 -15.45 0.40
C ARG A 55 -15.22 -14.78 1.76
N SER A 56 -14.59 -13.63 1.94
CA SER A 56 -14.76 -12.81 3.15
C SER A 56 -14.85 -11.34 2.78
N VAL A 57 -15.62 -10.57 3.55
CA VAL A 57 -15.73 -9.12 3.40
C VAL A 57 -15.13 -8.44 4.62
N TYR A 58 -14.30 -7.44 4.37
CA TYR A 58 -13.70 -6.61 5.38
C TYR A 58 -14.06 -5.14 5.11
N PRO A 59 -14.61 -4.42 6.10
CA PRO A 59 -14.85 -2.99 5.94
C PRO A 59 -13.53 -2.25 5.84
N LEU A 60 -13.45 -1.34 4.88
CA LEU A 60 -12.26 -0.51 4.67
C LEU A 60 -12.49 0.86 5.31
N PHE A 61 -11.71 1.17 6.31
CA PHE A 61 -11.71 2.47 6.97
C PHE A 61 -10.42 3.21 6.64
N PHE A 62 -10.57 4.49 6.31
CA PHE A 62 -9.43 5.41 6.31
C PHE A 62 -9.29 5.99 7.72
N GLN A 63 -8.17 5.72 8.36
CA GLN A 63 -7.84 6.26 9.67
C GLN A 63 -6.43 6.84 9.66
N ARG A 64 -6.25 7.96 10.32
CA ARG A 64 -4.96 8.59 10.49
C ARG A 64 -4.89 9.31 11.82
N LEU A 65 -3.85 9.02 12.59
CA LEU A 65 -3.48 9.84 13.72
C LEU A 65 -2.71 11.08 13.25
N TRP A 66 -3.16 12.25 13.66
CA TRP A 66 -2.54 13.52 13.31
C TRP A 66 -1.33 13.84 14.18
N ALA A 67 -1.29 13.31 15.40
CA ALA A 67 -0.20 13.48 16.34
C ALA A 67 0.12 12.16 17.03
N GLN A 68 1.38 11.95 17.40
CA GLN A 68 1.74 10.82 18.26
C GLN A 68 1.17 11.08 19.66
N PRO A 69 0.46 10.10 20.24
CA PRO A 69 -0.10 10.26 21.56
C PRO A 69 1.01 10.11 22.60
N SER A 70 1.25 11.15 23.36
CA SER A 70 1.99 11.18 24.63
C SER A 70 3.44 10.64 24.70
N GLN A 71 4.03 10.86 25.86
CA GLN A 71 5.41 10.46 26.18
C GLN A 71 5.58 8.95 26.15
N ARG A 72 6.74 8.46 25.67
CA ARG A 72 7.17 7.05 25.70
C ARG A 72 6.31 6.08 24.87
N LEU A 73 5.52 6.58 23.91
CA LEU A 73 4.68 5.77 23.05
C LEU A 73 4.90 6.13 21.58
N ALA A 74 5.28 5.15 20.77
CA ALA A 74 5.32 5.25 19.31
C ALA A 74 4.29 4.32 18.68
N LEU A 75 3.53 4.82 17.72
CA LEU A 75 2.59 4.01 16.95
C LEU A 75 3.17 3.69 15.57
N VAL A 76 2.99 2.46 15.13
CA VAL A 76 3.50 1.95 13.85
C VAL A 76 2.41 1.24 13.06
N GLY A 77 2.53 1.22 11.74
CA GLY A 77 1.62 0.52 10.86
C GLY A 77 0.17 0.97 11.00
N ASN A 78 -0.75 0.00 11.03
CA ASN A 78 -2.19 0.28 11.10
C ASN A 78 -2.63 0.98 12.39
N ALA A 79 -1.86 0.87 13.48
CA ALA A 79 -2.13 1.62 14.70
C ALA A 79 -1.93 3.14 14.50
N ALA A 80 -1.00 3.53 13.62
CA ALA A 80 -0.74 4.93 13.28
C ALA A 80 -1.62 5.44 12.14
N GLN A 81 -1.86 4.59 11.13
CA GLN A 81 -2.67 4.92 9.94
C GLN A 81 -3.19 3.68 9.24
N THR A 82 -4.42 3.75 8.76
CA THR A 82 -4.98 2.76 7.84
C THR A 82 -5.29 3.43 6.50
N LEU A 83 -4.72 2.92 5.42
CA LEU A 83 -4.91 3.44 4.08
C LEU A 83 -5.88 2.58 3.28
N HIS A 84 -6.45 3.16 2.22
CA HIS A 84 -7.16 2.37 1.22
C HIS A 84 -6.20 1.32 0.63
N PRO A 85 -6.62 0.05 0.44
CA PRO A 85 -5.76 -1.06 -0.01
C PRO A 85 -5.34 -0.94 -1.48
N LEU A 86 -5.08 0.26 -1.95
CA LEU A 86 -4.57 0.52 -3.28
C LEU A 86 -3.06 0.23 -3.32
N ALA A 87 -2.68 -0.72 -4.17
CA ALA A 87 -1.28 -1.08 -4.42
C ALA A 87 -0.47 -1.51 -3.16
N GLY A 88 -1.12 -2.04 -2.11
CA GLY A 88 -0.42 -2.57 -0.93
C GLY A 88 0.36 -1.55 -0.09
N GLN A 89 0.16 -0.25 -0.30
CA GLN A 89 0.97 0.80 0.30
C GLN A 89 0.89 0.86 1.84
N GLY A 90 -0.20 0.35 2.44
CA GLY A 90 -0.33 0.28 3.90
C GLY A 90 0.75 -0.57 4.56
N TYR A 91 1.07 -1.73 3.98
CA TYR A 91 2.14 -2.59 4.46
C TYR A 91 3.52 -1.94 4.32
N ASN A 92 3.82 -1.38 3.15
CA ASN A 92 5.07 -0.67 2.90
C ASN A 92 5.28 0.50 3.86
N LEU A 93 4.21 1.24 4.15
CA LEU A 93 4.25 2.36 5.09
C LEU A 93 4.54 1.87 6.51
N GLY A 94 3.93 0.76 6.93
CA GLY A 94 4.20 0.13 8.21
C GLY A 94 5.63 -0.37 8.36
N LEU A 95 6.19 -1.00 7.33
CA LEU A 95 7.61 -1.39 7.33
C LEU A 95 8.54 -0.19 7.47
N ARG A 96 8.27 0.90 6.76
CA ARG A 96 9.06 2.14 6.91
C ARG A 96 8.91 2.75 8.30
N ASP A 97 7.76 2.62 8.96
CA ASP A 97 7.59 3.02 10.37
C ASP A 97 8.57 2.23 11.25
N VAL A 98 8.60 0.90 11.10
CA VAL A 98 9.48 0.03 11.90
C VAL A 98 10.95 0.35 11.67
N VAL A 99 11.37 0.46 10.41
CA VAL A 99 12.77 0.76 10.06
C VAL A 99 13.21 2.10 10.63
N THR A 100 12.39 3.13 10.48
CA THR A 100 12.71 4.47 10.99
C THR A 100 12.82 4.47 12.52
N LEU A 101 11.87 3.84 13.21
CA LEU A 101 11.88 3.76 14.66
C LEU A 101 13.09 2.95 15.16
N ALA A 102 13.37 1.81 14.54
CA ALA A 102 14.52 0.97 14.92
C ALA A 102 15.86 1.69 14.75
N ALA A 103 16.03 2.48 13.68
CA ALA A 103 17.21 3.29 13.47
C ALA A 103 17.41 4.32 14.59
N LEU A 104 16.37 5.09 14.91
CA LEU A 104 16.43 6.10 15.97
C LEU A 104 16.69 5.49 17.35
N LEU A 105 16.04 4.36 17.65
CA LEU A 105 16.25 3.64 18.92
C LEU A 105 17.68 3.12 19.04
N ARG A 106 18.26 2.60 17.94
CA ARG A 106 19.64 2.10 17.93
C ARG A 106 20.65 3.23 18.13
N GLU A 107 20.44 4.37 17.47
CA GLU A 107 21.28 5.55 17.66
C GLU A 107 21.24 6.06 19.11
N ALA A 108 20.04 6.15 19.70
CA ALA A 108 19.89 6.54 21.08
C ALA A 108 20.57 5.58 22.03
N ALA A 109 20.43 4.27 21.84
CA ALA A 109 21.06 3.24 22.66
C ALA A 109 22.59 3.32 22.56
N ALA A 110 23.14 3.50 21.35
CA ALA A 110 24.59 3.64 21.14
C ALA A 110 25.16 4.90 21.82
N ALA A 111 24.38 5.97 21.90
CA ALA A 111 24.75 7.22 22.58
C ALA A 111 24.44 7.21 24.09
N GLY A 112 23.89 6.13 24.65
CA GLY A 112 23.47 6.05 26.05
C GLY A 112 22.27 6.95 26.40
N HIS A 113 21.49 7.35 25.40
CA HIS A 113 20.31 8.18 25.58
C HIS A 113 19.06 7.34 25.89
N ASP A 114 18.07 7.94 26.57
CA ASP A 114 16.79 7.31 26.82
C ASP A 114 16.02 7.05 25.50
N PRO A 115 15.73 5.79 25.14
CA PRO A 115 14.99 5.46 23.92
C PRO A 115 13.53 5.96 23.93
N GLY A 116 12.99 6.27 25.11
CA GLY A 116 11.66 6.87 25.28
C GLY A 116 11.68 8.40 25.35
N ALA A 117 12.81 9.03 25.10
CA ALA A 117 12.95 10.50 25.15
C ALA A 117 11.97 11.18 24.19
N ARG A 118 11.40 12.29 24.64
CA ARG A 118 10.43 13.07 23.88
C ARG A 118 11.00 13.53 22.53
N LEU A 119 12.23 14.00 22.50
CA LEU A 119 12.87 14.49 21.28
C LEU A 119 12.99 13.39 20.21
N LEU A 120 13.37 12.16 20.61
CA LEU A 120 13.46 11.02 19.69
C LEU A 120 12.09 10.71 19.07
N LEU A 121 11.04 10.69 19.88
CA LEU A 121 9.67 10.40 19.42
C LEU A 121 9.10 11.53 18.55
N GLU A 122 9.47 12.79 18.81
CA GLU A 122 9.14 13.93 17.96
C GLU A 122 9.86 13.83 16.60
N ASP A 123 11.11 13.44 16.57
CA ASP A 123 11.86 13.21 15.33
C ASP A 123 11.27 12.07 14.51
N TYR A 124 10.95 10.95 15.16
CA TYR A 124 10.21 9.85 14.53
C TYR A 124 8.89 10.35 13.91
N SER A 125 8.09 11.08 14.68
CA SER A 125 6.82 11.62 14.21
C SER A 125 6.98 12.56 13.03
N ARG A 126 7.98 13.43 13.03
CA ARG A 126 8.25 14.40 11.98
C ARG A 126 8.64 13.71 10.67
N ILE A 127 9.57 12.74 10.74
CA ILE A 127 10.02 11.96 9.59
C ILE A 127 8.83 11.18 9.00
N ARG A 128 8.08 10.48 9.85
CA ARG A 128 6.96 9.63 9.40
C ARG A 128 5.77 10.43 8.91
N HIS A 129 5.51 11.62 9.48
CA HIS A 129 4.42 12.49 9.04
C HIS A 129 4.55 12.88 7.57
N ARG A 130 5.74 13.28 7.15
CA ARG A 130 6.00 13.64 5.74
C ARG A 130 5.78 12.46 4.80
N ASP A 131 6.37 11.31 5.10
CA ASP A 131 6.22 10.10 4.29
C ASP A 131 4.76 9.64 4.20
N ARG A 132 4.02 9.70 5.32
CA ARG A 132 2.59 9.40 5.36
C ARG A 132 1.79 10.33 4.45
N LEU A 133 2.03 11.63 4.51
CA LEU A 133 1.34 12.61 3.67
C LEU A 133 1.60 12.35 2.18
N GLU A 134 2.84 12.12 1.80
CA GLU A 134 3.21 11.83 0.41
C GLU A 134 2.56 10.53 -0.10
N THR A 135 2.56 9.48 0.73
CA THR A 135 1.94 8.20 0.40
C THR A 135 0.41 8.32 0.28
N ILE A 136 -0.23 9.02 1.20
CA ILE A 136 -1.68 9.28 1.17
C ILE A 136 -2.05 10.07 -0.08
N ALA A 137 -1.36 11.18 -0.34
CA ALA A 137 -1.63 12.03 -1.50
C ALA A 137 -1.47 11.24 -2.81
N PHE A 138 -0.43 10.42 -2.92
CA PHE A 138 -0.22 9.55 -4.08
C PHE A 138 -1.36 8.53 -4.23
N THR A 139 -1.72 7.83 -3.15
CA THR A 139 -2.76 6.81 -3.17
C THR A 139 -4.13 7.40 -3.52
N GLU A 140 -4.47 8.56 -2.96
CA GLU A 140 -5.71 9.26 -3.28
C GLU A 140 -5.74 9.76 -4.72
N ALA A 141 -4.64 10.34 -5.21
CA ALA A 141 -4.53 10.80 -6.61
C ALA A 141 -4.74 9.62 -7.58
N MET A 142 -4.08 8.49 -7.32
CA MET A 142 -4.26 7.27 -8.10
C MET A 142 -5.72 6.77 -8.04
N ASN A 143 -6.30 6.72 -6.85
CA ASN A 143 -7.68 6.28 -6.69
C ASN A 143 -8.65 7.20 -7.46
N ARG A 144 -8.52 8.51 -7.34
CA ARG A 144 -9.35 9.48 -8.07
C ARG A 144 -9.19 9.35 -9.58
N LEU A 145 -7.94 9.21 -10.06
CA LEU A 145 -7.64 9.08 -11.48
C LEU A 145 -8.25 7.81 -12.08
N PHE A 146 -8.14 6.67 -11.37
CA PHE A 146 -8.56 5.37 -11.90
C PHE A 146 -10.04 5.03 -11.62
N SER A 147 -10.64 5.57 -10.56
CA SER A 147 -12.03 5.28 -10.20
C SER A 147 -13.05 6.26 -10.79
N SER A 148 -12.61 7.40 -11.35
CA SER A 148 -13.53 8.41 -11.86
C SER A 148 -14.10 8.04 -13.23
N PRO A 149 -15.43 8.11 -13.42
CA PRO A 149 -16.08 7.92 -14.72
C PRO A 149 -16.03 9.16 -15.61
N ARG A 150 -15.56 10.31 -15.12
CA ARG A 150 -15.57 11.60 -15.83
C ARG A 150 -14.70 11.55 -17.08
N LEU A 151 -15.25 11.99 -18.20
CA LEU A 151 -14.54 12.00 -19.51
C LEU A 151 -13.17 12.66 -19.47
N PRO A 152 -12.97 13.87 -18.90
CA PRO A 152 -11.66 14.50 -18.85
C PRO A 152 -10.62 13.63 -18.12
N LEU A 153 -11.01 12.96 -17.03
CA LEU A 153 -10.10 12.08 -16.28
C LEU A 153 -9.82 10.77 -17.01
N ARG A 154 -10.74 10.29 -17.83
CA ARG A 154 -10.49 9.14 -18.72
C ARG A 154 -9.43 9.45 -19.76
N PHE A 155 -9.50 10.62 -20.39
CA PHE A 155 -8.46 11.07 -21.34
C PHE A 155 -7.13 11.32 -20.64
N ALA A 156 -7.13 12.01 -19.48
CA ALA A 156 -5.91 12.23 -18.70
C ALA A 156 -5.23 10.92 -18.29
N ARG A 157 -6.00 9.91 -17.88
CA ARG A 157 -5.50 8.58 -17.56
C ARG A 157 -4.88 7.90 -18.78
N ALA A 158 -5.57 7.90 -19.92
CA ALA A 158 -5.07 7.29 -21.14
C ALA A 158 -3.76 7.95 -21.59
N ALA A 159 -3.70 9.28 -21.57
CA ALA A 159 -2.49 10.03 -21.91
C ALA A 159 -1.35 9.74 -20.92
N ALA A 160 -1.63 9.74 -19.61
CA ALA A 160 -0.62 9.44 -18.59
C ALA A 160 -0.04 8.03 -18.75
N LEU A 161 -0.89 7.03 -19.03
CA LEU A 161 -0.44 5.65 -19.26
C LEU A 161 0.39 5.55 -20.55
N ALA A 162 -0.02 6.21 -21.63
CA ALA A 162 0.72 6.22 -22.88
C ALA A 162 2.10 6.89 -22.73
N LEU A 163 2.19 8.00 -22.02
CA LEU A 163 3.45 8.65 -21.68
C LEU A 163 4.33 7.77 -20.79
N LEU A 164 3.73 7.13 -19.79
CA LEU A 164 4.45 6.22 -18.90
C LEU A 164 5.01 5.01 -19.69
N GLU A 165 4.26 4.50 -20.65
CA GLU A 165 4.69 3.37 -21.49
C GLU A 165 5.96 3.70 -22.30
N GLN A 166 6.11 4.92 -22.73
CA GLN A 166 7.28 5.40 -23.47
C GLN A 166 8.47 5.75 -22.55
N SER A 167 8.22 5.96 -21.25
CA SER A 167 9.24 6.38 -20.30
C SER A 167 9.77 5.22 -19.47
N THR A 168 10.96 4.72 -19.79
CA THR A 168 11.66 3.70 -18.96
C THR A 168 11.95 4.22 -17.56
N PHE A 169 12.35 5.49 -17.44
CA PHE A 169 12.57 6.14 -16.15
C PHE A 169 11.28 6.22 -15.35
N GLY A 170 10.18 6.68 -15.96
CA GLY A 170 8.88 6.77 -15.29
C GLY A 170 8.36 5.42 -14.80
N LYS A 171 8.53 4.36 -15.59
CA LYS A 171 8.17 2.98 -15.19
C LYS A 171 8.97 2.49 -14.00
N ARG A 172 10.30 2.69 -14.02
CA ARG A 172 11.18 2.30 -12.89
C ARG A 172 10.85 3.05 -11.62
N GLU A 173 10.62 4.36 -11.73
CA GLU A 173 10.25 5.22 -10.62
C GLU A 173 8.91 4.81 -10.00
N LEU A 174 7.90 4.58 -10.83
CA LEU A 174 6.59 4.10 -10.36
C LEU A 174 6.70 2.72 -9.73
N ALA A 175 7.44 1.79 -10.35
CA ALA A 175 7.65 0.45 -9.82
C ALA A 175 8.37 0.48 -8.47
N ALA A 176 9.43 1.26 -8.32
CA ALA A 176 10.15 1.42 -7.06
C ALA A 176 9.25 1.99 -5.96
N ARG A 177 8.40 2.97 -6.30
CA ARG A 177 7.45 3.56 -5.37
C ARG A 177 6.36 2.56 -4.95
N LEU A 178 5.81 1.80 -5.89
CA LEU A 178 4.80 0.78 -5.61
C LEU A 178 5.36 -0.40 -4.82
N ALA A 179 6.61 -0.77 -5.08
CA ALA A 179 7.33 -1.81 -4.32
C ALA A 179 7.77 -1.35 -2.92
N GLY A 180 7.58 -0.07 -2.56
CA GLY A 180 7.99 0.46 -1.26
C GLY A 180 9.50 0.65 -1.08
N ILE A 181 10.29 0.49 -2.16
CA ILE A 181 11.75 0.61 -2.15
C ILE A 181 12.19 2.08 -2.06
N ARG A 182 11.37 2.99 -2.58
CA ARG A 182 11.70 4.41 -2.55
C ARG A 182 11.27 5.06 -1.25
N LEU A 183 12.25 5.58 -0.54
CA LEU A 183 12.02 6.44 0.61
C LEU A 183 11.74 7.88 0.18
N PRO A 184 10.99 8.67 0.98
CA PRO A 184 10.85 10.11 0.76
C PRO A 184 12.20 10.81 0.67
N ALA A 185 12.28 11.89 -0.09
CA ALA A 185 13.48 12.70 -0.18
C ALA A 185 13.94 13.15 1.22
N GLY A 186 15.18 12.85 1.57
CA GLY A 186 15.78 13.17 2.87
C GLY A 186 15.71 12.06 3.92
N SER A 187 15.17 10.87 3.60
CA SER A 187 15.31 9.68 4.42
C SER A 187 16.37 8.75 3.79
N SER A 188 17.41 8.40 4.53
CA SER A 188 18.32 7.31 4.17
C SER A 188 17.85 6.03 4.84
N ILE A 189 17.78 4.93 4.10
CA ILE A 189 17.80 3.61 4.74
C ILE A 189 19.25 3.40 5.18
N PRO A 190 19.51 3.07 6.43
CA PRO A 190 20.86 2.62 6.81
C PRO A 190 21.23 1.43 5.92
N ASP A 191 22.46 1.40 5.43
CA ASP A 191 22.99 0.38 4.50
C ASP A 191 22.81 -1.08 4.96
N LEU A 192 22.50 -1.27 6.23
CA LEU A 192 22.25 -2.56 6.88
C LEU A 192 21.04 -3.36 6.37
N MET A 193 20.14 -2.76 5.60
CA MET A 193 19.00 -3.52 5.04
C MET A 193 19.34 -4.34 3.79
N TRP A 194 20.45 -4.03 3.13
CA TRP A 194 20.81 -4.71 1.88
C TRP A 194 21.77 -5.88 2.08
N GLU A 195 22.51 -5.91 3.19
CA GLU A 195 23.44 -7.01 3.48
C GLU A 195 22.75 -8.32 3.92
N SER A 196 21.46 -8.25 4.31
CA SER A 196 20.75 -9.42 4.86
C SER A 196 19.78 -10.10 3.90
N VAL A 197 19.60 -9.61 2.67
CA VAL A 197 18.71 -10.22 1.67
C VAL A 197 19.54 -10.98 0.64
N HIS A 198 20.21 -12.05 1.07
CA HIS A 198 20.58 -13.12 0.17
C HIS A 198 19.37 -14.03 -0.04
N VAL A 199 18.67 -13.82 -1.14
CA VAL A 199 17.69 -14.80 -1.65
C VAL A 199 18.48 -15.93 -2.27
N HIS A 200 18.46 -17.10 -1.63
CA HIS A 200 18.85 -18.36 -2.23
C HIS A 200 17.71 -18.92 -3.06
#